data_a23144b921fa9bb9d320c743a975f3d1
#
_entry.id   a23144b921fa9bb9d320c743a975f3d1
#
_cell.length_a   1.000
_cell.length_b   1.000
_cell.length_c   1.000
_cell.angle_alpha   90.00
_cell.angle_beta   90.00
_cell.angle_gamma   90.00
#
_symmetry.space_group_name_H-M   'P 1'
#
loop_
_entity.id
_entity.type
_entity.pdbx_description
1 polymer ?
#
loop_
_entity_poly.entity_id
_entity_poly.type
_entity_poly.pdbx_seq_one_letter_code
_entity_poly.pdbx_strand_id
1 'polypeptide(L)'
;PEMKIGLLHGRMKLSEKELVMEQFRAGDIHILVATAVIEVGVDIPNASVMLIDGAERFGLSQLHQFRGRVGRGDHQSYCILMSDNPSADSKERMDILHKINDGFRLADEDLRMRGAGDLIGKRQSGIPLFRVADPSDADLVSLAGIEADKVLNADYELLSEDHQELKNQLERLLEDFSVA
;
A
#
# COMPACT_ATOMS: atom_id res chain seq x y z
N PRO A 1 -35.67 -14.50 -7.58
CA PRO A 1 -35.53 -13.07 -7.82
C PRO A 1 -34.36 -12.85 -8.78
N GLU A 2 -34.60 -12.04 -9.81
CA GLU A 2 -33.54 -11.63 -10.75
C GLU A 2 -32.60 -10.68 -10.03
N MET A 3 -31.29 -10.99 -10.00
CA MET A 3 -30.28 -10.09 -9.46
C MET A 3 -29.96 -9.01 -10.49
N LYS A 4 -29.99 -7.76 -10.08
CA LYS A 4 -29.58 -6.62 -10.90
C LYS A 4 -28.10 -6.35 -10.70
N ILE A 5 -27.39 -6.20 -11.81
CA ILE A 5 -25.93 -5.95 -11.83
C ILE A 5 -25.69 -4.52 -12.33
N GLY A 6 -24.89 -3.77 -11.60
CA GLY A 6 -24.36 -2.46 -12.00
C GLY A 6 -22.89 -2.55 -12.40
N LEU A 7 -22.48 -1.67 -13.34
CA LEU A 7 -21.09 -1.56 -13.79
C LEU A 7 -20.55 -0.18 -13.45
N LEU A 8 -19.31 -0.14 -12.90
CA LEU A 8 -18.61 1.10 -12.56
C LEU A 8 -17.15 1.03 -13.02
N HIS A 9 -16.74 1.97 -13.88
CA HIS A 9 -15.36 2.01 -14.37
C HIS A 9 -14.87 3.44 -14.64
N GLY A 10 -13.54 3.60 -14.78
CA GLY A 10 -12.87 4.89 -14.89
C GLY A 10 -13.33 5.79 -16.04
N ARG A 11 -13.80 5.19 -17.15
CA ARG A 11 -14.21 5.91 -18.37
C ARG A 11 -15.63 6.48 -18.32
N MET A 12 -16.42 6.15 -17.27
CA MET A 12 -17.77 6.70 -17.11
C MET A 12 -17.71 8.17 -16.70
N LYS A 13 -18.71 8.95 -17.09
CA LYS A 13 -18.89 10.33 -16.63
C LYS A 13 -19.23 10.33 -15.13
N LEU A 14 -18.91 11.41 -14.45
CA LEU A 14 -19.13 11.52 -13.01
C LEU A 14 -20.62 11.29 -12.65
N SER A 15 -21.54 11.90 -13.40
CA SER A 15 -22.98 11.75 -13.19
C SER A 15 -23.50 10.31 -13.36
N GLU A 16 -22.90 9.54 -14.27
CA GLU A 16 -23.25 8.13 -14.46
C GLU A 16 -22.76 7.28 -13.28
N LYS A 17 -21.55 7.58 -12.78
CA LYS A 17 -20.98 6.92 -11.60
C LYS A 17 -21.83 7.18 -10.35
N GLU A 18 -22.23 8.44 -10.14
CA GLU A 18 -23.08 8.84 -9.02
C GLU A 18 -24.41 8.12 -9.05
N LEU A 19 -25.08 8.07 -10.22
CA LEU A 19 -26.36 7.37 -10.39
C LEU A 19 -26.24 5.87 -10.06
N VAL A 20 -25.23 5.19 -10.59
CA VAL A 20 -25.00 3.75 -10.30
C VAL A 20 -24.75 3.53 -8.81
N MET A 21 -24.00 4.41 -8.17
CA MET A 21 -23.70 4.33 -6.75
C MET A 21 -24.94 4.59 -5.88
N GLU A 22 -25.79 5.53 -6.25
CA GLU A 22 -27.08 5.77 -5.56
C GLU A 22 -27.99 4.55 -5.65
N GLN A 23 -28.16 3.95 -6.84
CA GLN A 23 -28.92 2.73 -7.03
C GLN A 23 -28.37 1.54 -6.24
N PHE A 24 -27.05 1.43 -6.11
CA PHE A 24 -26.42 0.38 -5.31
C PHE A 24 -26.65 0.61 -3.81
N ARG A 25 -26.56 1.86 -3.31
CA ARG A 25 -26.88 2.20 -1.92
C ARG A 25 -28.36 1.98 -1.60
N ALA A 26 -29.24 2.27 -2.54
CA ALA A 26 -30.70 2.06 -2.39
C ALA A 26 -31.07 0.57 -2.41
N GLY A 27 -30.16 -0.33 -2.84
CA GLY A 27 -30.43 -1.76 -2.99
C GLY A 27 -31.16 -2.11 -4.31
N ASP A 28 -31.30 -1.16 -5.22
CA ASP A 28 -31.84 -1.40 -6.56
C ASP A 28 -30.88 -2.23 -7.43
N ILE A 29 -29.58 -2.07 -7.20
CA ILE A 29 -28.51 -2.90 -7.73
C ILE A 29 -28.01 -3.83 -6.63
N HIS A 30 -27.95 -5.14 -6.92
CA HIS A 30 -27.57 -6.16 -5.95
C HIS A 30 -26.07 -6.54 -6.04
N ILE A 31 -25.51 -6.44 -7.23
CA ILE A 31 -24.09 -6.73 -7.50
C ILE A 31 -23.48 -5.55 -8.25
N LEU A 32 -22.42 -4.97 -7.71
CA LEU A 32 -21.66 -3.92 -8.36
C LEU A 32 -20.34 -4.50 -8.89
N VAL A 33 -20.18 -4.51 -10.21
CA VAL A 33 -18.91 -4.87 -10.86
C VAL A 33 -18.14 -3.58 -11.12
N ALA A 34 -16.93 -3.50 -10.57
CA ALA A 34 -16.15 -2.28 -10.69
C ALA A 34 -14.67 -2.55 -10.95
N THR A 35 -14.04 -1.63 -11.66
CA THR A 35 -12.57 -1.57 -11.69
C THR A 35 -12.06 -0.90 -10.40
N ALA A 36 -10.75 -0.92 -10.16
CA ALA A 36 -10.11 -0.34 -8.96
C ALA A 36 -10.43 1.15 -8.67
N VAL A 37 -11.27 1.78 -9.47
CA VAL A 37 -11.71 3.19 -9.35
C VAL A 37 -12.50 3.48 -8.06
N ILE A 38 -12.97 2.44 -7.34
CA ILE A 38 -13.69 2.59 -6.06
C ILE A 38 -12.73 2.91 -4.89
N GLU A 39 -11.49 3.28 -5.16
CA GLU A 39 -10.48 3.49 -4.12
C GLU A 39 -10.80 4.65 -3.17
N VAL A 40 -11.61 5.64 -3.55
CA VAL A 40 -11.73 6.87 -2.76
C VAL A 40 -13.17 7.21 -2.38
N GLY A 41 -13.41 7.28 -1.06
CA GLY A 41 -14.46 8.13 -0.49
C GLY A 41 -15.89 7.60 -0.51
N VAL A 42 -16.17 6.38 -1.00
CA VAL A 42 -17.55 5.87 -1.04
C VAL A 42 -17.77 4.88 0.10
N ASP A 43 -18.62 5.26 1.04
CA ASP A 43 -19.12 4.37 2.08
C ASP A 43 -20.39 3.65 1.60
N ILE A 44 -20.43 2.34 1.73
CA ILE A 44 -21.56 1.48 1.33
C ILE A 44 -21.87 0.53 2.49
N PRO A 45 -22.63 0.99 3.48
CA PRO A 45 -22.89 0.20 4.70
C PRO A 45 -23.60 -1.12 4.44
N ASN A 46 -24.39 -1.21 3.37
CA ASN A 46 -25.14 -2.42 3.00
C ASN A 46 -24.33 -3.43 2.17
N ALA A 47 -23.10 -3.11 1.77
CA ALA A 47 -22.23 -4.05 1.09
C ALA A 47 -21.61 -5.03 2.10
N SER A 48 -22.02 -6.29 2.03
CA SER A 48 -21.55 -7.35 2.94
C SER A 48 -20.52 -8.28 2.30
N VAL A 49 -20.39 -8.29 0.98
CA VAL A 49 -19.45 -9.15 0.27
C VAL A 49 -18.57 -8.32 -0.67
N MET A 50 -17.27 -8.44 -0.52
CA MET A 50 -16.26 -7.94 -1.45
C MET A 50 -15.57 -9.13 -2.11
N LEU A 51 -15.60 -9.20 -3.43
CA LEU A 51 -14.83 -10.16 -4.20
C LEU A 51 -13.79 -9.42 -5.03
N ILE A 52 -12.52 -9.76 -4.85
CA ILE A 52 -11.39 -9.17 -5.57
C ILE A 52 -10.84 -10.21 -6.53
N ASP A 53 -11.12 -10.02 -7.81
CA ASP A 53 -10.64 -10.87 -8.90
C ASP A 53 -9.24 -10.42 -9.34
N GLY A 54 -8.33 -11.39 -9.54
CA GLY A 54 -6.93 -11.10 -9.85
C GLY A 54 -6.20 -10.43 -8.69
N ALA A 55 -6.44 -10.88 -7.46
CA ALA A 55 -5.88 -10.30 -6.23
C ALA A 55 -4.34 -10.21 -6.24
N GLU A 56 -3.67 -11.10 -6.99
CA GLU A 56 -2.22 -11.08 -7.17
C GLU A 56 -1.68 -9.80 -7.81
N ARG A 57 -2.51 -9.04 -8.51
CA ARG A 57 -2.13 -7.79 -9.19
C ARG A 57 -2.10 -6.58 -8.27
N PHE A 58 -2.64 -6.71 -7.08
CA PHE A 58 -2.76 -5.59 -6.13
C PHE A 58 -1.71 -5.67 -5.04
N GLY A 59 -1.22 -4.51 -4.60
CA GLY A 59 -0.37 -4.38 -3.43
C GLY A 59 -1.15 -4.61 -2.13
N LEU A 60 -0.43 -4.90 -1.03
CA LEU A 60 -1.03 -5.20 0.27
C LEU A 60 -1.89 -4.04 0.78
N SER A 61 -1.42 -2.80 0.64
CA SER A 61 -2.15 -1.59 1.01
C SER A 61 -3.45 -1.42 0.20
N GLN A 62 -3.45 -1.71 -1.10
CA GLN A 62 -4.67 -1.65 -1.93
C GLN A 62 -5.69 -2.72 -1.52
N LEU A 63 -5.24 -3.95 -1.32
CA LEU A 63 -6.10 -5.05 -0.85
C LEU A 63 -6.72 -4.71 0.52
N HIS A 64 -5.97 -4.08 1.41
CA HIS A 64 -6.48 -3.60 2.69
C HIS A 64 -7.56 -2.53 2.53
N GLN A 65 -7.34 -1.56 1.63
CA GLN A 65 -8.34 -0.53 1.32
C GLN A 65 -9.63 -1.12 0.77
N PHE A 66 -9.55 -2.10 -0.14
CA PHE A 66 -10.73 -2.80 -0.65
C PHE A 66 -11.46 -3.55 0.46
N ARG A 67 -10.75 -4.31 1.30
CA ARG A 67 -11.36 -5.00 2.46
C ARG A 67 -12.09 -4.02 3.37
N GLY A 68 -11.55 -2.84 3.59
CA GLY A 68 -12.15 -1.78 4.40
C GLY A 68 -13.42 -1.13 3.81
N ARG A 69 -13.84 -1.52 2.59
CA ARG A 69 -15.08 -1.04 1.97
C ARG A 69 -16.32 -1.85 2.34
N VAL A 70 -16.14 -3.01 2.93
CA VAL A 70 -17.24 -3.84 3.47
C VAL A 70 -17.11 -3.99 4.98
N GLY A 71 -18.18 -4.43 5.65
CA GLY A 71 -18.15 -4.65 7.08
C GLY A 71 -18.40 -3.40 7.92
N ARG A 72 -19.07 -2.41 7.37
CA ARG A 72 -19.46 -1.16 8.07
C ARG A 72 -20.92 -1.16 8.55
N GLY A 73 -21.67 -2.20 8.23
CA GLY A 73 -23.03 -2.42 8.71
C GLY A 73 -23.10 -3.48 9.81
N ASP A 74 -24.32 -3.80 10.22
CA ASP A 74 -24.60 -4.77 11.30
C ASP A 74 -24.50 -6.23 10.87
N HIS A 75 -24.24 -6.49 9.59
CA HIS A 75 -24.19 -7.85 9.03
C HIS A 75 -22.77 -8.39 8.94
N GLN A 76 -22.65 -9.71 9.10
CA GLN A 76 -21.40 -10.41 8.83
C GLN A 76 -20.93 -10.13 7.41
N SER A 77 -19.67 -9.72 7.28
CA SER A 77 -19.08 -9.35 5.99
C SER A 77 -17.93 -10.27 5.60
N TYR A 78 -17.75 -10.43 4.29
CA TYR A 78 -16.75 -11.31 3.71
C TYR A 78 -15.93 -10.56 2.67
N CYS A 79 -14.61 -10.72 2.72
CA CYS A 79 -13.69 -10.28 1.67
C CYS A 79 -13.03 -11.52 1.06
N ILE A 80 -13.34 -11.77 -0.21
CA ILE A 80 -12.90 -12.95 -0.95
C ILE A 80 -11.82 -12.52 -1.94
N LEU A 81 -10.63 -13.09 -1.83
CA LEU A 81 -9.52 -12.89 -2.75
C LEU A 81 -9.47 -14.04 -3.74
N MET A 82 -9.56 -13.74 -5.04
CA MET A 82 -9.43 -14.72 -6.12
C MET A 82 -8.13 -14.46 -6.88
N SER A 83 -7.42 -15.55 -7.20
CA SER A 83 -6.18 -15.51 -7.97
C SER A 83 -6.03 -16.82 -8.74
N ASP A 84 -5.76 -16.72 -10.04
CA ASP A 84 -5.62 -17.89 -10.90
C ASP A 84 -4.22 -18.51 -10.82
N ASN A 85 -3.18 -17.66 -10.75
CA ASN A 85 -1.78 -18.13 -10.73
C ASN A 85 -0.89 -17.18 -9.92
N PRO A 86 -1.03 -17.18 -8.57
CA PRO A 86 -0.27 -16.29 -7.73
C PRO A 86 1.20 -16.68 -7.63
N SER A 87 2.12 -15.71 -7.74
CA SER A 87 3.53 -15.85 -7.38
C SER A 87 3.68 -16.13 -5.87
N ALA A 88 4.87 -16.54 -5.43
CA ALA A 88 5.16 -16.74 -4.01
C ALA A 88 4.88 -15.46 -3.20
N ASP A 89 5.34 -14.31 -3.68
CA ASP A 89 5.12 -13.00 -3.04
C ASP A 89 3.64 -12.61 -2.99
N SER A 90 2.87 -12.94 -4.05
CA SER A 90 1.44 -12.67 -4.08
C SER A 90 0.67 -13.53 -3.08
N LYS A 91 1.07 -14.80 -2.94
CA LYS A 91 0.51 -15.69 -1.90
C LYS A 91 0.81 -15.16 -0.51
N GLU A 92 2.05 -14.75 -0.25
CA GLU A 92 2.45 -14.17 1.04
C GLU A 92 1.62 -12.92 1.37
N ARG A 93 1.41 -11.99 0.40
CA ARG A 93 0.54 -10.81 0.60
C ARG A 93 -0.89 -11.19 0.96
N MET A 94 -1.49 -12.12 0.24
CA MET A 94 -2.85 -12.57 0.52
C MET A 94 -2.97 -13.25 1.88
N ASP A 95 -1.98 -14.05 2.26
CA ASP A 95 -1.90 -14.70 3.58
C ASP A 95 -1.75 -13.69 4.73
N ILE A 96 -0.93 -12.66 4.54
CA ILE A 96 -0.77 -11.55 5.48
C ILE A 96 -2.11 -10.82 5.67
N LEU A 97 -2.76 -10.45 4.57
CA LEU A 97 -4.07 -9.79 4.64
C LEU A 97 -5.13 -10.64 5.33
N HIS A 98 -5.10 -11.96 5.14
CA HIS A 98 -6.02 -12.90 5.79
C HIS A 98 -5.80 -12.95 7.32
N LYS A 99 -4.54 -12.90 7.77
CA LYS A 99 -4.17 -13.06 9.19
C LYS A 99 -4.21 -11.76 9.98
N ILE A 100 -3.95 -10.63 9.32
CA ILE A 100 -3.78 -9.33 9.98
C ILE A 100 -4.95 -8.41 9.64
N ASN A 101 -5.63 -7.92 10.68
CA ASN A 101 -6.70 -6.93 10.55
C ASN A 101 -6.25 -5.49 10.85
N ASP A 102 -5.18 -5.34 11.62
CA ASP A 102 -4.63 -4.05 12.01
C ASP A 102 -3.91 -3.38 10.85
N GLY A 103 -4.31 -2.14 10.52
CA GLY A 103 -3.77 -1.38 9.39
C GLY A 103 -2.31 -0.97 9.57
N PHE A 104 -1.87 -0.69 10.80
CA PHE A 104 -0.46 -0.33 11.07
C PHE A 104 0.45 -1.54 10.88
N ARG A 105 0.05 -2.68 11.42
CA ARG A 105 0.78 -3.93 11.21
C ARG A 105 0.85 -4.34 9.74
N LEU A 106 -0.21 -4.08 8.97
CA LEU A 106 -0.20 -4.32 7.52
C LEU A 106 0.75 -3.37 6.79
N ALA A 107 0.87 -2.12 7.24
CA ALA A 107 1.83 -1.18 6.68
C ALA A 107 3.27 -1.61 6.96
N ASP A 108 3.57 -2.11 8.17
CA ASP A 108 4.89 -2.66 8.53
C ASP A 108 5.23 -3.87 7.66
N GLU A 109 4.27 -4.78 7.44
CA GLU A 109 4.47 -5.93 6.56
C GLU A 109 4.63 -5.54 5.08
N ASP A 110 3.87 -4.54 4.59
CA ASP A 110 4.02 -4.01 3.23
C ASP A 110 5.43 -3.41 3.04
N LEU A 111 5.93 -2.70 4.04
CA LEU A 111 7.27 -2.15 4.08
C LEU A 111 8.34 -3.27 4.06
N ARG A 112 8.17 -4.28 4.91
CA ARG A 112 9.06 -5.46 4.95
C ARG A 112 9.13 -6.17 3.60
N MET A 113 7.98 -6.37 2.95
CA MET A 113 7.90 -7.07 1.66
C MET A 113 8.50 -6.28 0.50
N ARG A 114 8.33 -4.96 0.50
CA ARG A 114 8.90 -4.08 -0.53
C ARG A 114 10.41 -3.91 -0.39
N GLY A 115 10.93 -4.11 0.84
CA GLY A 115 12.31 -3.79 1.17
C GLY A 115 12.58 -2.28 1.20
N ALA A 116 13.70 -1.90 1.79
CA ALA A 116 14.10 -0.50 1.96
C ALA A 116 14.34 0.26 0.64
N GLY A 117 14.52 -0.43 -0.46
CA GLY A 117 14.81 0.18 -1.76
C GLY A 117 13.66 1.02 -2.34
N ASP A 118 12.42 0.76 -1.93
CA ASP A 118 11.22 1.44 -2.46
C ASP A 118 10.86 2.72 -1.69
N LEU A 119 11.43 2.90 -0.48
CA LEU A 119 11.19 4.09 0.34
C LEU A 119 11.77 5.39 -0.26
N ILE A 120 12.74 5.26 -1.14
CA ILE A 120 13.47 6.42 -1.72
C ILE A 120 13.08 6.68 -3.20
N GLY A 121 11.96 6.12 -3.67
CA GLY A 121 11.34 6.42 -4.97
C GLY A 121 12.29 6.29 -6.17
N LYS A 122 12.11 5.28 -6.99
CA LYS A 122 12.75 5.01 -8.26
C LYS A 122 14.00 4.12 -8.26
N ARG A 123 13.90 2.87 -7.79
CA ARG A 123 14.76 1.82 -8.33
C ARG A 123 13.95 0.57 -8.69
N GLN A 124 13.88 0.30 -9.97
CA GLN A 124 13.39 -0.96 -10.57
C GLN A 124 14.41 -2.12 -10.46
N SER A 125 15.48 -1.97 -9.69
CA SER A 125 16.49 -3.01 -9.55
C SER A 125 16.76 -3.28 -8.07
N GLY A 126 16.39 -4.48 -7.63
CA GLY A 126 16.43 -4.99 -6.26
C GLY A 126 17.81 -5.13 -5.61
N ILE A 127 18.59 -4.06 -5.56
CA ILE A 127 19.80 -4.01 -4.75
C ILE A 127 19.40 -3.38 -3.41
N PRO A 128 19.55 -4.09 -2.28
CA PRO A 128 19.30 -3.51 -0.96
C PRO A 128 20.19 -2.28 -0.76
N LEU A 129 19.59 -1.13 -0.42
CA LEU A 129 20.32 0.10 -0.14
C LEU A 129 21.20 -0.02 1.11
N PHE A 130 20.84 -0.94 1.99
CA PHE A 130 21.54 -1.20 3.23
C PHE A 130 22.28 -2.53 3.18
N ARG A 131 23.59 -2.49 3.47
CA ARG A 131 24.42 -3.69 3.52
C ARG A 131 24.33 -4.44 4.84
N VAL A 132 23.94 -3.76 5.92
CA VAL A 132 24.04 -4.27 7.28
C VAL A 132 22.77 -4.02 8.08
N ALA A 133 21.98 -2.99 7.74
CA ALA A 133 20.79 -2.60 8.49
C ALA A 133 19.52 -3.16 7.85
N ASP A 134 18.59 -3.64 8.68
CA ASP A 134 17.22 -3.96 8.28
C ASP A 134 16.34 -2.76 8.64
N PRO A 135 15.67 -2.12 7.64
CA PRO A 135 14.79 -0.98 7.91
C PRO A 135 13.55 -1.32 8.76
N SER A 136 13.24 -2.59 8.93
CA SER A 136 12.19 -3.05 9.85
C SER A 136 12.62 -3.03 11.32
N ASP A 137 13.92 -2.82 11.60
CA ASP A 137 14.43 -2.62 12.94
C ASP A 137 14.16 -1.19 13.41
N ALA A 138 13.02 -1.00 14.07
CA ALA A 138 12.55 0.31 14.53
C ALA A 138 13.52 0.97 15.53
N ASP A 139 14.19 0.17 16.34
CA ASP A 139 15.17 0.67 17.32
C ASP A 139 16.41 1.20 16.63
N LEU A 140 16.89 0.49 15.59
CA LEU A 140 18.02 0.91 14.79
C LEU A 140 17.70 2.17 13.97
N VAL A 141 16.51 2.24 13.37
CA VAL A 141 16.04 3.42 12.61
C VAL A 141 15.93 4.64 13.53
N SER A 142 15.37 4.47 14.73
CA SER A 142 15.27 5.54 15.74
C SER A 142 16.65 6.03 16.19
N LEU A 143 17.57 5.10 16.47
CA LEU A 143 18.95 5.43 16.83
C LEU A 143 19.67 6.19 15.72
N ALA A 144 19.55 5.74 14.47
CA ALA A 144 20.13 6.39 13.32
C ALA A 144 19.61 7.83 13.15
N GLY A 145 18.30 8.06 13.36
CA GLY A 145 17.71 9.40 13.36
C GLY A 145 18.31 10.31 14.42
N ILE A 146 18.43 9.82 15.66
CA ILE A 146 19.01 10.58 16.76
C ILE A 146 20.47 10.95 16.47
N GLU A 147 21.27 10.03 15.95
CA GLU A 147 22.67 10.30 15.61
C GLU A 147 22.80 11.26 14.43
N ALA A 148 21.94 11.14 13.39
CA ALA A 148 21.89 12.08 12.30
C ALA A 148 21.59 13.51 12.76
N ASP A 149 20.59 13.67 13.65
CA ASP A 149 20.26 14.96 14.23
C ASP A 149 21.43 15.57 15.03
N LYS A 150 22.19 14.78 15.76
CA LYS A 150 23.38 15.23 16.49
C LYS A 150 24.44 15.76 15.52
N VAL A 151 24.72 15.00 14.46
CA VAL A 151 25.70 15.41 13.43
C VAL A 151 25.26 16.69 12.75
N LEU A 152 24.00 16.77 12.28
CA LEU A 152 23.48 17.95 11.57
C LEU A 152 23.42 19.20 12.44
N ASN A 153 23.13 19.04 13.75
CA ASN A 153 23.15 20.17 14.68
C ASN A 153 24.57 20.67 14.98
N ALA A 154 25.57 19.79 14.92
CA ALA A 154 26.95 20.15 15.18
C ALA A 154 27.70 20.64 13.91
N ASP A 155 27.40 20.06 12.74
CA ASP A 155 28.09 20.31 11.50
C ASP A 155 27.15 20.04 10.29
N TYR A 156 26.23 21.00 10.05
CA TYR A 156 25.20 20.87 9.04
C TYR A 156 25.72 20.61 7.62
N GLU A 157 26.87 21.20 7.26
CA GLU A 157 27.48 21.06 5.94
C GLU A 157 28.52 19.93 5.85
N LEU A 158 28.72 19.19 6.95
CA LEU A 158 29.70 18.08 7.07
C LEU A 158 31.12 18.51 6.64
N LEU A 159 31.57 19.65 7.18
CA LEU A 159 32.88 20.25 6.84
C LEU A 159 34.01 19.80 7.77
N SER A 160 33.71 19.27 8.93
CA SER A 160 34.73 18.79 9.89
C SER A 160 35.46 17.55 9.33
N GLU A 161 36.70 17.39 9.76
CA GLU A 161 37.52 16.23 9.36
C GLU A 161 36.84 14.89 9.77
N ASP A 162 36.18 14.87 10.91
CA ASP A 162 35.48 13.69 11.43
C ASP A 162 34.27 13.27 10.57
N HIS A 163 33.69 14.19 9.80
CA HIS A 163 32.49 13.94 8.99
C HIS A 163 32.77 13.84 7.48
N GLN A 164 34.02 13.96 7.04
CA GLN A 164 34.39 13.94 5.61
C GLN A 164 34.00 12.62 4.92
N GLU A 165 34.18 11.47 5.59
CA GLU A 165 33.80 10.18 5.03
C GLU A 165 32.28 10.05 4.89
N LEU A 166 31.53 10.55 5.85
CA LEU A 166 30.06 10.61 5.78
C LEU A 166 29.59 11.48 4.61
N LYS A 167 30.24 12.64 4.41
CA LYS A 167 29.98 13.53 3.28
C LYS A 167 30.23 12.84 1.94
N ASN A 168 31.38 12.18 1.80
CA ASN A 168 31.74 11.46 0.58
C ASN A 168 30.74 10.33 0.27
N GLN A 169 30.27 9.61 1.28
CA GLN A 169 29.25 8.57 1.11
C GLN A 169 27.91 9.14 0.72
N LEU A 170 27.49 10.27 1.32
CA LEU A 170 26.25 10.95 0.98
C LEU A 170 26.28 11.47 -0.47
N GLU A 171 27.37 12.09 -0.91
CA GLU A 171 27.55 12.56 -2.28
C GLU A 171 27.46 11.40 -3.29
N ARG A 172 28.12 10.28 -3.05
CA ARG A 172 28.01 9.06 -3.89
C ARG A 172 26.59 8.54 -3.98
N LEU A 173 25.86 8.52 -2.84
CA LEU A 173 24.47 8.11 -2.83
C LEU A 173 23.60 9.07 -3.65
N LEU A 174 23.81 10.38 -3.53
CA LEU A 174 23.05 11.38 -4.28
C LEU A 174 23.36 11.35 -5.79
N GLU A 175 24.61 11.10 -6.18
CA GLU A 175 24.98 10.89 -7.59
C GLU A 175 24.25 9.68 -8.19
N ASP A 176 24.22 8.57 -7.48
CA ASP A 176 23.48 7.36 -7.88
C ASP A 176 21.98 7.61 -8.04
N PHE A 177 21.41 8.56 -7.31
CA PHE A 177 20.00 8.99 -7.43
C PHE A 177 19.75 9.97 -8.57
N SER A 178 20.76 10.77 -8.98
CA SER A 178 20.61 11.79 -10.03
C SER A 178 20.72 11.24 -11.46
N VAL A 179 21.24 10.02 -11.64
CA VAL A 179 21.47 9.36 -12.94
C VAL A 179 20.31 8.43 -13.35
N ALA A 180 19.26 8.30 -12.52
CA ALA A 180 18.05 7.50 -12.76
C ALA A 180 16.86 8.40 -13.08
#